data_ff61b5914c34733584601fd70f9d111f
#
_entry.id   ff61b5914c34733584601fd70f9d111f
#
_cell.length_a   1.000
_cell.length_b   1.000
_cell.length_c   1.000
_cell.angle_alpha   90.00
_cell.angle_beta   90.00
_cell.angle_gamma   90.00
#
_symmetry.space_group_name_H-M   'P 1'
#
loop_
_entity.id
_entity.type
_entity.pdbx_description
1 polymer ?
#
loop_
_entity_poly.entity_id
_entity_poly.type
_entity_poly.pdbx_seq_one_letter_code
_entity_poly.pdbx_strand_id
1 'polypeptide(L)'
;MNRTISKIKKGIKNPSMVRSKIFHSILMALVKDDEKYVKWDYWWGLGKFPNLDNPQTYNEKLCWLKLNARRPEYTKMVDKYDAKEFARNIVGDNYIIPTYGVWDRFEDIDFDALPNEFVLKTTHDSGWVIICKDKSKFDKNSAKKKVEESFKNNLYYYHREYPYKDVKPRIIIEKLMVENGGGGLKDYKFFCFDGKVKMLLVATGRTVDTRIDFFDRDFNHLPFKRKYPHALKPIAKPENYDKMIEIAEMLSIGIPHVRVDLYNINGQVYFGEMTFFSGGGTVKFEPDEWDYKVGEWLKLPKE
;
A
#
# COMPACT_ATOMS: atom_id res chain seq x y z
N MET A 1 -15.02 -29.87 -2.10
CA MET A 1 -14.00 -30.45 -1.19
C MET A 1 -12.58 -29.87 -1.40
N ASN A 2 -12.18 -29.44 -2.62
CA ASN A 2 -10.80 -28.97 -2.89
C ASN A 2 -10.43 -27.56 -2.35
N ARG A 3 -11.38 -26.69 -2.01
CA ARG A 3 -11.10 -25.30 -1.55
C ARG A 3 -10.68 -25.21 -0.09
N THR A 4 -11.30 -26.01 0.78
CA THR A 4 -10.95 -26.07 2.20
C THR A 4 -9.53 -26.62 2.37
N ILE A 5 -9.18 -27.64 1.58
CA ILE A 5 -7.84 -28.25 1.57
C ILE A 5 -6.79 -27.25 1.06
N SER A 6 -7.10 -26.43 0.06
CA SER A 6 -6.19 -25.36 -0.43
C SER A 6 -5.97 -24.26 0.61
N LYS A 7 -7.03 -23.82 1.32
CA LYS A 7 -6.91 -22.84 2.41
C LYS A 7 -6.13 -23.40 3.61
N ILE A 8 -6.37 -24.67 3.95
CA ILE A 8 -5.63 -25.38 5.01
C ILE A 8 -4.15 -25.53 4.60
N LYS A 9 -3.86 -25.93 3.36
CA LYS A 9 -2.47 -26.04 2.86
C LYS A 9 -1.74 -24.69 2.84
N LYS A 10 -2.42 -23.56 2.52
CA LYS A 10 -1.85 -22.22 2.65
C LYS A 10 -1.62 -21.81 4.11
N GLY A 11 -2.53 -22.20 5.02
CA GLY A 11 -2.38 -21.96 6.45
C GLY A 11 -1.22 -22.76 7.07
N ILE A 12 -1.05 -24.01 6.65
CA ILE A 12 0.08 -24.86 7.09
C ILE A 12 1.42 -24.29 6.59
N LYS A 13 1.45 -23.66 5.42
CA LYS A 13 2.66 -23.01 4.87
C LYS A 13 3.02 -21.67 5.55
N ASN A 14 2.08 -21.02 6.25
CA ASN A 14 2.36 -19.76 6.95
C ASN A 14 1.55 -19.62 8.25
N PRO A 15 1.97 -20.32 9.34
CA PRO A 15 1.27 -20.30 10.63
C PRO A 15 1.12 -18.91 11.24
N SER A 16 2.09 -18.01 11.01
CA SER A 16 2.05 -16.62 11.53
C SER A 16 0.91 -15.81 10.92
N MET A 17 0.63 -16.01 9.64
CA MET A 17 -0.48 -15.33 8.95
C MET A 17 -1.84 -15.80 9.50
N VAL A 18 -1.99 -17.09 9.82
CA VAL A 18 -3.23 -17.63 10.40
C VAL A 18 -3.44 -17.07 11.80
N ARG A 19 -2.40 -17.07 12.64
CA ARG A 19 -2.44 -16.50 13.99
C ARG A 19 -2.82 -15.01 13.95
N SER A 20 -2.22 -14.24 13.04
CA SER A 20 -2.54 -12.82 12.86
C SER A 20 -4.01 -12.62 12.48
N LYS A 21 -4.55 -13.41 11.54
CA LYS A 21 -5.97 -13.32 11.16
C LYS A 21 -6.91 -13.63 12.31
N ILE A 22 -6.61 -14.67 13.09
CA ILE A 22 -7.41 -15.04 14.27
C ILE A 22 -7.38 -13.91 15.29
N PHE A 23 -6.19 -13.40 15.62
CA PHE A 23 -6.03 -12.29 16.56
C PHE A 23 -6.86 -11.08 16.14
N HIS A 24 -6.71 -10.60 14.90
CA HIS A 24 -7.45 -9.44 14.42
C HIS A 24 -8.96 -9.69 14.36
N SER A 25 -9.40 -10.92 14.04
CA SER A 25 -10.83 -11.26 14.08
C SER A 25 -11.39 -11.16 15.49
N ILE A 26 -10.66 -11.65 16.49
CA ILE A 26 -11.05 -11.54 17.91
C ILE A 26 -11.01 -10.07 18.35
N LEU A 27 -9.95 -9.35 18.01
CA LEU A 27 -9.78 -7.94 18.36
C LEU A 27 -10.92 -7.08 17.78
N MET A 28 -11.29 -7.28 16.51
CA MET A 28 -12.41 -6.61 15.87
C MET A 28 -13.76 -6.90 16.54
N ALA A 29 -13.95 -8.13 17.02
CA ALA A 29 -15.19 -8.52 17.68
C ALA A 29 -15.32 -7.87 19.07
N LEU A 30 -14.24 -7.82 19.84
CA LEU A 30 -14.25 -7.44 21.25
C LEU A 30 -13.93 -5.98 21.50
N VAL A 31 -13.08 -5.33 20.67
CA VAL A 31 -12.60 -3.97 20.90
C VAL A 31 -13.18 -3.02 19.87
N LYS A 32 -14.13 -2.17 20.31
CA LYS A 32 -14.79 -1.18 19.45
C LYS A 32 -14.11 0.19 19.49
N ASP A 33 -13.48 0.52 20.59
CA ASP A 33 -12.73 1.74 20.78
C ASP A 33 -11.46 1.73 19.94
N ASP A 34 -11.25 2.78 19.13
CA ASP A 34 -10.14 2.83 18.17
C ASP A 34 -8.78 2.93 18.87
N GLU A 35 -8.67 3.67 19.97
CA GLU A 35 -7.40 3.82 20.68
C GLU A 35 -6.97 2.50 21.34
N LYS A 36 -7.91 1.83 22.02
CA LYS A 36 -7.65 0.49 22.60
C LYS A 36 -7.29 -0.51 21.52
N TYR A 37 -7.99 -0.45 20.37
CA TYR A 37 -7.69 -1.32 19.25
C TYR A 37 -6.26 -1.09 18.74
N VAL A 38 -5.87 0.15 18.47
CA VAL A 38 -4.55 0.53 17.99
C VAL A 38 -3.46 0.11 18.98
N LYS A 39 -3.68 0.26 20.29
CA LYS A 39 -2.74 -0.18 21.32
C LYS A 39 -2.53 -1.70 21.29
N TRP A 40 -3.59 -2.51 21.16
CA TRP A 40 -3.48 -3.96 21.06
C TRP A 40 -2.89 -4.43 19.72
N ASP A 41 -3.22 -3.78 18.62
CA ASP A 41 -2.62 -4.06 17.30
C ASP A 41 -1.11 -3.78 17.30
N TYR A 42 -0.71 -2.66 17.90
CA TYR A 42 0.71 -2.31 18.09
C TYR A 42 1.43 -3.35 18.95
N TRP A 43 0.82 -3.75 20.09
CA TRP A 43 1.38 -4.79 20.95
C TRP A 43 1.56 -6.11 20.20
N TRP A 44 0.59 -6.50 19.40
CA TRP A 44 0.69 -7.72 18.59
C TRP A 44 1.87 -7.68 17.63
N GLY A 45 2.10 -6.56 16.96
CA GLY A 45 3.18 -6.39 15.97
C GLY A 45 4.57 -6.25 16.58
N LEU A 46 4.68 -5.55 17.72
CA LEU A 46 5.96 -5.09 18.26
C LEU A 46 6.29 -5.63 19.67
N GLY A 47 5.36 -6.34 20.32
CA GLY A 47 5.56 -6.94 21.64
C GLY A 47 5.57 -5.94 22.82
N LYS A 48 5.23 -4.67 22.57
CA LYS A 48 5.14 -3.61 23.57
C LYS A 48 3.97 -2.68 23.27
N PHE A 49 3.43 -1.99 24.27
CA PHE A 49 2.42 -0.95 24.04
C PHE A 49 3.04 0.35 23.55
N PRO A 50 2.35 1.14 22.68
CA PRO A 50 2.83 2.42 22.22
C PRO A 50 2.69 3.49 23.31
N ASN A 51 3.62 4.44 23.35
CA ASN A 51 3.45 5.68 24.09
C ASN A 51 2.74 6.71 23.19
N LEU A 52 1.42 6.82 23.31
CA LEU A 52 0.64 7.74 22.47
C LEU A 52 0.56 9.16 23.07
N ASP A 53 0.88 9.34 24.37
CA ASP A 53 0.90 10.65 25.01
C ASP A 53 2.15 11.45 24.62
N ASN A 54 3.27 10.76 24.39
CA ASN A 54 4.53 11.34 23.92
C ASN A 54 5.24 10.42 22.91
N PRO A 55 4.70 10.27 21.70
CA PRO A 55 5.22 9.32 20.72
C PRO A 55 6.58 9.76 20.18
N GLN A 56 7.57 8.87 20.25
CA GLN A 56 8.93 9.13 19.79
C GLN A 56 9.28 8.36 18.53
N THR A 57 8.85 7.10 18.44
CA THR A 57 9.18 6.25 17.30
C THR A 57 8.27 6.51 16.09
N TYR A 58 8.73 6.17 14.91
CA TYR A 58 7.91 6.26 13.68
C TYR A 58 6.61 5.48 13.80
N ASN A 59 6.67 4.26 14.32
CA ASN A 59 5.48 3.43 14.48
C ASN A 59 4.49 4.03 15.50
N GLU A 60 4.95 4.58 16.63
CA GLU A 60 4.10 5.30 17.60
C GLU A 60 3.44 6.52 16.96
N LYS A 61 4.21 7.32 16.22
CA LYS A 61 3.71 8.52 15.54
C LYS A 61 2.69 8.18 14.45
N LEU A 62 2.86 7.06 13.74
CA LEU A 62 1.82 6.58 12.81
C LEU A 62 0.54 6.20 13.56
N CYS A 63 0.65 5.52 14.72
CA CYS A 63 -0.51 5.19 15.55
C CYS A 63 -1.20 6.45 16.09
N TRP A 64 -0.44 7.45 16.49
CA TRP A 64 -0.98 8.75 16.90
C TRP A 64 -1.74 9.44 15.77
N LEU A 65 -1.17 9.49 14.56
CA LEU A 65 -1.81 10.09 13.38
C LEU A 65 -3.11 9.38 13.00
N LYS A 66 -3.22 8.06 13.13
CA LYS A 66 -4.46 7.32 12.91
C LYS A 66 -5.60 7.82 13.78
N LEU A 67 -5.30 8.23 14.99
CA LEU A 67 -6.30 8.62 15.99
C LEU A 67 -6.61 10.12 15.92
N ASN A 68 -5.60 10.96 15.69
CA ASN A 68 -5.68 12.40 15.90
C ASN A 68 -5.65 13.23 14.61
N ALA A 69 -5.10 12.72 13.51
CA ALA A 69 -4.99 13.48 12.25
C ALA A 69 -5.95 12.95 11.17
N ARG A 70 -7.24 12.94 11.46
CA ARG A 70 -8.30 12.44 10.58
C ARG A 70 -8.80 13.55 9.67
N ARG A 71 -8.33 13.57 8.42
CA ARG A 71 -8.74 14.53 7.41
C ARG A 71 -9.62 13.83 6.35
N PRO A 72 -10.83 14.34 6.06
CA PRO A 72 -11.76 13.71 5.10
C PRO A 72 -11.16 13.53 3.69
N GLU A 73 -10.30 14.45 3.26
CA GLU A 73 -9.63 14.39 1.95
C GLU A 73 -8.74 13.15 1.77
N TYR A 74 -8.24 12.57 2.87
CA TYR A 74 -7.41 11.36 2.79
C TYR A 74 -8.17 10.14 2.27
N THR A 75 -9.49 10.11 2.44
CA THR A 75 -10.35 9.05 1.88
C THR A 75 -10.26 9.00 0.36
N LYS A 76 -10.22 10.16 -0.31
CA LYS A 76 -10.03 10.22 -1.76
C LYS A 76 -8.61 9.81 -2.18
N MET A 77 -7.61 10.12 -1.35
CA MET A 77 -6.21 9.82 -1.66
C MET A 77 -5.84 8.33 -1.53
N VAL A 78 -6.65 7.52 -0.83
CA VAL A 78 -6.42 6.07 -0.72
C VAL A 78 -7.31 5.24 -1.65
N ASP A 79 -8.41 5.78 -2.17
CA ASP A 79 -9.19 5.15 -3.22
C ASP A 79 -8.38 5.14 -4.52
N LYS A 80 -8.24 3.97 -5.18
CA LYS A 80 -7.35 3.84 -6.34
C LYS A 80 -7.78 4.64 -7.57
N TYR A 81 -9.06 5.02 -7.67
CA TYR A 81 -9.53 5.88 -8.75
C TYR A 81 -9.42 7.36 -8.39
N ASP A 82 -9.96 7.76 -7.23
CA ASP A 82 -9.97 9.16 -6.81
C ASP A 82 -8.54 9.68 -6.56
N ALA A 83 -7.61 8.83 -6.10
CA ALA A 83 -6.19 9.16 -5.98
C ALA A 83 -5.53 9.47 -7.32
N LYS A 84 -5.97 8.83 -8.43
CA LYS A 84 -5.48 9.16 -9.76
C LYS A 84 -5.94 10.55 -10.20
N GLU A 85 -7.20 10.91 -9.92
CA GLU A 85 -7.72 12.24 -10.21
C GLU A 85 -6.98 13.30 -9.37
N PHE A 86 -6.74 13.02 -8.08
CA PHE A 86 -5.91 13.87 -7.23
C PHE A 86 -4.50 14.06 -7.81
N ALA A 87 -3.83 12.96 -8.18
CA ALA A 87 -2.49 13.02 -8.76
C ALA A 87 -2.47 13.74 -10.12
N ARG A 88 -3.45 13.47 -10.99
CA ARG A 88 -3.59 14.12 -12.31
C ARG A 88 -3.64 15.64 -12.20
N ASN A 89 -4.40 16.14 -11.25
CA ASN A 89 -4.55 17.59 -11.03
C ASN A 89 -3.26 18.27 -10.55
N ILE A 90 -2.31 17.52 -9.98
CA ILE A 90 -1.06 18.05 -9.45
C ILE A 90 0.10 17.87 -10.42
N VAL A 91 0.24 16.66 -11.00
CA VAL A 91 1.42 16.31 -11.81
C VAL A 91 1.12 16.14 -13.30
N GLY A 92 -0.15 16.12 -13.71
CA GLY A 92 -0.59 16.00 -15.10
C GLY A 92 -0.85 14.55 -15.55
N ASP A 93 -1.53 14.44 -16.69
CA ASP A 93 -2.02 13.17 -17.25
C ASP A 93 -0.91 12.18 -17.64
N ASN A 94 0.24 12.70 -18.05
CA ASN A 94 1.37 11.86 -18.50
C ASN A 94 1.91 10.91 -17.45
N TYR A 95 1.61 11.16 -16.17
CA TYR A 95 2.04 10.34 -15.04
C TYR A 95 0.95 9.39 -14.53
N ILE A 96 -0.20 9.31 -15.22
CA ILE A 96 -1.32 8.49 -14.79
C ILE A 96 -1.47 7.27 -15.69
N ILE A 97 -1.48 6.07 -15.10
CA ILE A 97 -1.77 4.84 -15.85
C ILE A 97 -3.19 4.94 -16.43
N PRO A 98 -3.39 4.76 -17.75
CA PRO A 98 -4.69 4.86 -18.37
C PRO A 98 -5.74 3.93 -17.72
N THR A 99 -6.91 4.50 -17.42
CA THR A 99 -8.07 3.79 -16.87
C THR A 99 -9.08 3.58 -18.00
N TYR A 100 -9.54 2.33 -18.17
CA TYR A 100 -10.55 1.98 -19.18
C TYR A 100 -11.97 2.19 -18.65
N GLY A 101 -12.16 2.13 -17.35
CA GLY A 101 -13.43 2.44 -16.71
C GLY A 101 -13.46 2.12 -15.21
N VAL A 102 -14.54 2.60 -14.58
CA VAL A 102 -14.85 2.38 -13.17
C VAL A 102 -16.31 2.01 -13.04
N TRP A 103 -16.63 0.97 -12.27
CA TRP A 103 -17.99 0.46 -12.11
C TRP A 103 -18.31 0.15 -10.65
N ASP A 104 -19.57 0.34 -10.28
CA ASP A 104 -20.09 -0.04 -8.97
C ASP A 104 -20.42 -1.54 -8.89
N ARG A 105 -20.74 -2.16 -10.01
CA ARG A 105 -21.16 -3.57 -10.10
C ARG A 105 -20.38 -4.28 -11.19
N PHE A 106 -20.07 -5.56 -10.96
CA PHE A 106 -19.34 -6.38 -11.95
C PHE A 106 -20.15 -6.62 -13.23
N GLU A 107 -21.47 -6.68 -13.11
CA GLU A 107 -22.39 -6.91 -14.24
C GLU A 107 -22.44 -5.74 -15.22
N ASP A 108 -22.07 -4.53 -14.76
CA ASP A 108 -22.13 -3.32 -15.59
C ASP A 108 -20.89 -3.19 -16.49
N ILE A 109 -19.92 -4.13 -16.38
CA ILE A 109 -18.69 -4.12 -17.18
C ILE A 109 -18.96 -4.71 -18.57
N ASP A 110 -18.85 -3.87 -19.60
CA ASP A 110 -18.80 -4.35 -20.97
C ASP A 110 -17.40 -4.89 -21.29
N PHE A 111 -17.21 -6.19 -21.08
CA PHE A 111 -15.94 -6.86 -21.35
C PHE A 111 -15.61 -6.92 -22.85
N ASP A 112 -16.58 -6.80 -23.73
CA ASP A 112 -16.35 -6.87 -25.18
C ASP A 112 -15.72 -5.57 -25.70
N ALA A 113 -16.05 -4.43 -25.07
CA ALA A 113 -15.42 -3.14 -25.34
C ALA A 113 -14.00 -3.00 -24.76
N LEU A 114 -13.59 -3.88 -23.83
CA LEU A 114 -12.24 -3.81 -23.25
C LEU A 114 -11.18 -4.33 -24.23
N PRO A 115 -9.92 -3.82 -24.14
CA PRO A 115 -8.79 -4.36 -24.90
C PRO A 115 -8.48 -5.80 -24.50
N ASN A 116 -7.62 -6.45 -25.27
CA ASN A 116 -7.23 -7.85 -25.01
C ASN A 116 -6.47 -8.01 -23.68
N GLU A 117 -5.72 -7.00 -23.30
CA GLU A 117 -4.91 -6.99 -22.07
C GLU A 117 -5.35 -5.87 -21.12
N PHE A 118 -5.60 -6.21 -19.86
CA PHE A 118 -5.98 -5.25 -18.85
C PHE A 118 -5.67 -5.74 -17.43
N VAL A 119 -5.78 -4.83 -16.47
CA VAL A 119 -5.68 -5.13 -15.03
C VAL A 119 -6.99 -4.73 -14.37
N LEU A 120 -7.61 -5.65 -13.63
CA LEU A 120 -8.82 -5.41 -12.83
C LEU A 120 -8.46 -5.40 -11.35
N LYS A 121 -8.93 -4.37 -10.65
CA LYS A 121 -8.73 -4.17 -9.19
C LYS A 121 -10.03 -3.68 -8.57
N THR A 122 -10.14 -3.75 -7.23
CA THR A 122 -11.11 -2.93 -6.47
C THR A 122 -10.42 -1.68 -5.93
N THR A 123 -11.17 -0.57 -5.82
CA THR A 123 -10.58 0.73 -5.49
C THR A 123 -10.22 0.87 -4.01
N HIS A 124 -10.96 0.22 -3.12
CA HIS A 124 -10.93 0.36 -1.66
C HIS A 124 -10.04 -0.67 -0.93
N ASP A 125 -9.62 -1.74 -1.62
CA ASP A 125 -8.93 -2.88 -0.99
C ASP A 125 -7.44 -2.91 -1.38
N SER A 126 -6.66 -3.70 -0.69
CA SER A 126 -5.22 -3.89 -0.91
C SER A 126 -4.89 -5.37 -1.10
N GLY A 127 -3.82 -5.63 -1.83
CA GLY A 127 -3.17 -6.94 -1.86
C GLY A 127 -3.67 -7.91 -2.93
N TRP A 128 -4.64 -7.57 -3.79
CA TRP A 128 -4.97 -8.40 -4.93
C TRP A 128 -5.21 -7.62 -6.22
N VAL A 129 -4.96 -8.30 -7.31
CA VAL A 129 -5.12 -7.80 -8.66
C VAL A 129 -5.42 -8.99 -9.57
N ILE A 130 -6.24 -8.78 -10.59
CA ILE A 130 -6.44 -9.75 -11.67
C ILE A 130 -5.80 -9.19 -12.93
N ILE A 131 -4.78 -9.87 -13.43
CA ILE A 131 -4.10 -9.53 -14.68
C ILE A 131 -4.70 -10.38 -15.78
N CYS A 132 -5.31 -9.72 -16.77
CA CYS A 132 -5.75 -10.33 -18.02
C CYS A 132 -4.69 -10.07 -19.09
N LYS A 133 -4.06 -11.13 -19.59
CA LYS A 133 -3.10 -11.09 -20.69
C LYS A 133 -3.71 -11.56 -22.03
N ASP A 134 -4.90 -12.15 -21.94
CA ASP A 134 -5.64 -12.66 -23.09
C ASP A 134 -7.12 -12.73 -22.71
N LYS A 135 -7.91 -11.82 -23.28
CA LYS A 135 -9.34 -11.71 -22.97
C LYS A 135 -10.13 -12.98 -23.32
N SER A 136 -9.70 -13.73 -24.34
CA SER A 136 -10.35 -14.98 -24.73
C SER A 136 -10.27 -16.08 -23.67
N LYS A 137 -9.29 -15.99 -22.76
CA LYS A 137 -9.05 -16.91 -21.64
C LYS A 137 -9.48 -16.34 -20.28
N PHE A 138 -10.12 -15.18 -20.28
CA PHE A 138 -10.48 -14.50 -19.03
C PHE A 138 -11.69 -15.16 -18.36
N ASP A 139 -11.49 -15.73 -17.18
CA ASP A 139 -12.55 -16.35 -16.38
C ASP A 139 -13.35 -15.26 -15.62
N LYS A 140 -14.43 -14.76 -16.27
CA LYS A 140 -15.34 -13.74 -15.73
C LYS A 140 -15.97 -14.21 -14.40
N ASN A 141 -16.30 -15.50 -14.24
CA ASN A 141 -16.92 -16.02 -13.02
C ASN A 141 -15.96 -16.03 -11.84
N SER A 142 -14.71 -16.43 -12.05
CA SER A 142 -13.68 -16.37 -11.03
C SER A 142 -13.35 -14.93 -10.64
N ALA A 143 -13.31 -14.01 -11.63
CA ALA A 143 -13.07 -12.59 -11.39
C ALA A 143 -14.21 -11.97 -10.58
N LYS A 144 -15.48 -12.19 -10.96
CA LYS A 144 -16.66 -11.74 -10.21
C LYS A 144 -16.59 -12.17 -8.74
N LYS A 145 -16.33 -13.44 -8.48
CA LYS A 145 -16.27 -13.97 -7.13
C LYS A 145 -15.18 -13.30 -6.28
N LYS A 146 -14.02 -12.99 -6.87
CA LYS A 146 -12.96 -12.27 -6.16
C LYS A 146 -13.35 -10.83 -5.85
N VAL A 147 -14.02 -10.14 -6.77
CA VAL A 147 -14.55 -8.79 -6.56
C VAL A 147 -15.57 -8.80 -5.42
N GLU A 148 -16.56 -9.72 -5.45
CA GLU A 148 -17.56 -9.83 -4.39
C GLU A 148 -16.96 -10.18 -3.03
N GLU A 149 -15.90 -11.00 -3.00
CA GLU A 149 -15.15 -11.28 -1.76
C GLU A 149 -14.43 -10.01 -1.26
N SER A 150 -13.85 -9.20 -2.15
CA SER A 150 -13.18 -7.94 -1.81
C SER A 150 -14.18 -6.89 -1.30
N PHE A 151 -15.34 -6.77 -1.93
CA PHE A 151 -16.37 -5.79 -1.54
C PHE A 151 -16.89 -5.99 -0.10
N LYS A 152 -16.68 -7.17 0.49
CA LYS A 152 -17.01 -7.46 1.89
C LYS A 152 -15.93 -7.00 2.87
N ASN A 153 -14.75 -6.63 2.36
CA ASN A 153 -13.64 -6.19 3.18
C ASN A 153 -13.67 -4.67 3.36
N ASN A 154 -13.21 -4.22 4.50
CA ASN A 154 -12.87 -2.82 4.70
C ASN A 154 -11.58 -2.75 5.52
N LEU A 155 -10.55 -2.14 4.96
CA LEU A 155 -9.21 -2.10 5.54
C LEU A 155 -9.15 -1.34 6.87
N TYR A 156 -10.07 -0.41 7.11
CA TYR A 156 -10.18 0.28 8.39
C TYR A 156 -10.26 -0.71 9.57
N TYR A 157 -11.02 -1.79 9.43
CA TYR A 157 -11.22 -2.72 10.54
C TYR A 157 -9.97 -3.53 10.92
N TYR A 158 -8.97 -3.62 10.03
CA TYR A 158 -7.75 -4.39 10.32
C TYR A 158 -6.72 -3.61 11.15
N HIS A 159 -6.50 -2.33 10.83
CA HIS A 159 -5.48 -1.51 11.50
C HIS A 159 -5.99 -0.14 11.92
N ARG A 160 -7.31 0.09 11.89
CA ARG A 160 -7.95 1.40 12.17
C ARG A 160 -7.38 2.53 11.31
N GLU A 161 -7.03 2.23 10.07
CA GLU A 161 -6.58 3.23 9.11
C GLU A 161 -7.78 4.05 8.61
N TYR A 162 -8.03 5.19 9.26
CA TYR A 162 -9.19 6.05 9.05
C TYR A 162 -9.51 6.35 7.56
N PRO A 163 -8.52 6.62 6.67
CA PRO A 163 -8.83 6.97 5.29
C PRO A 163 -9.66 5.91 4.55
N TYR A 164 -9.53 4.64 4.92
CA TYR A 164 -10.27 3.54 4.27
C TYR A 164 -11.69 3.35 4.80
N LYS A 165 -12.08 4.01 5.91
CA LYS A 165 -13.34 3.75 6.59
C LYS A 165 -14.55 3.94 5.67
N ASP A 166 -14.56 5.04 4.93
CA ASP A 166 -15.69 5.50 4.13
C ASP A 166 -15.43 5.43 2.61
N VAL A 167 -14.40 4.68 2.18
CA VAL A 167 -14.15 4.46 0.75
C VAL A 167 -15.26 3.58 0.17
N LYS A 168 -15.99 4.09 -0.82
CA LYS A 168 -17.00 3.32 -1.55
C LYS A 168 -16.33 2.23 -2.39
N PRO A 169 -16.67 0.95 -2.22
CA PRO A 169 -16.13 -0.12 -3.06
C PRO A 169 -16.55 0.08 -4.52
N ARG A 170 -15.56 0.11 -5.43
CA ARG A 170 -15.77 0.17 -6.89
C ARG A 170 -14.76 -0.76 -7.56
N ILE A 171 -15.03 -1.10 -8.81
CA ILE A 171 -14.14 -1.84 -9.69
C ILE A 171 -13.44 -0.84 -10.60
N ILE A 172 -12.13 -0.96 -10.76
CA ILE A 172 -11.35 -0.20 -11.73
C ILE A 172 -10.67 -1.16 -12.70
N ILE A 173 -10.72 -0.87 -13.99
CA ILE A 173 -9.96 -1.57 -15.02
C ILE A 173 -8.98 -0.59 -15.67
N GLU A 174 -7.72 -1.00 -15.70
CA GLU A 174 -6.59 -0.18 -16.13
C GLU A 174 -5.79 -0.89 -17.22
N LYS A 175 -5.02 -0.11 -17.97
CA LYS A 175 -4.03 -0.62 -18.91
C LYS A 175 -3.04 -1.54 -18.19
N LEU A 176 -2.80 -2.72 -18.75
CA LEU A 176 -1.69 -3.57 -18.33
C LEU A 176 -0.37 -2.90 -18.74
N MET A 177 0.42 -2.53 -17.75
CA MET A 177 1.74 -1.96 -17.96
C MET A 177 2.78 -3.07 -17.93
N VAL A 178 3.71 -3.04 -18.90
CA VAL A 178 4.77 -4.05 -19.04
C VAL A 178 6.12 -3.36 -19.20
N GLU A 179 7.10 -3.82 -18.43
CA GLU A 179 8.49 -3.36 -18.58
C GLU A 179 9.21 -4.20 -19.62
N ASN A 180 10.02 -3.56 -20.48
CA ASN A 180 10.85 -4.24 -21.46
C ASN A 180 11.85 -5.18 -20.74
N GLY A 181 12.03 -6.39 -21.26
CA GLY A 181 12.91 -7.39 -20.65
C GLY A 181 12.27 -8.29 -19.60
N GLY A 182 11.01 -8.06 -19.22
CA GLY A 182 10.27 -8.90 -18.28
C GLY A 182 10.69 -8.66 -16.81
N GLY A 183 10.31 -9.56 -15.91
CA GLY A 183 10.69 -9.49 -14.48
C GLY A 183 9.67 -8.82 -13.57
N GLY A 184 8.60 -8.25 -14.12
CA GLY A 184 7.55 -7.54 -13.37
C GLY A 184 7.94 -6.09 -13.05
N LEU A 185 6.94 -5.28 -12.75
CA LEU A 185 7.14 -3.87 -12.44
C LEU A 185 7.84 -3.71 -11.09
N LYS A 186 8.84 -2.84 -11.04
CA LYS A 186 9.46 -2.41 -9.79
C LYS A 186 8.61 -1.33 -9.16
N ASP A 187 8.34 -1.47 -7.88
CA ASP A 187 7.69 -0.47 -7.05
C ASP A 187 8.74 0.37 -6.33
N TYR A 188 8.66 1.66 -6.54
CA TYR A 188 9.46 2.66 -5.82
C TYR A 188 8.54 3.40 -4.85
N LYS A 189 8.78 3.25 -3.55
CA LYS A 189 7.88 3.73 -2.50
C LYS A 189 8.56 4.83 -1.71
N PHE A 190 8.21 6.07 -2.02
CA PHE A 190 8.80 7.28 -1.44
C PHE A 190 8.10 7.65 -0.14
N PHE A 191 8.82 7.66 0.96
CA PHE A 191 8.34 8.12 2.25
C PHE A 191 8.57 9.61 2.37
N CYS A 192 7.49 10.36 2.33
CA CYS A 192 7.47 11.80 2.42
C CYS A 192 7.07 12.25 3.83
N PHE A 193 7.78 13.24 4.33
CA PHE A 193 7.56 13.86 5.64
C PHE A 193 7.49 15.37 5.42
N ASP A 194 6.34 15.97 5.73
CA ASP A 194 6.07 17.38 5.50
C ASP A 194 6.44 17.85 4.07
N GLY A 195 5.96 17.10 3.08
CA GLY A 195 6.21 17.39 1.66
C GLY A 195 7.64 17.11 1.18
N LYS A 196 8.48 16.44 1.96
CA LYS A 196 9.88 16.13 1.59
C LYS A 196 10.16 14.63 1.64
N VAL A 197 10.70 14.10 0.58
CA VAL A 197 11.22 12.73 0.53
C VAL A 197 12.41 12.60 1.47
N LYS A 198 12.35 11.66 2.41
CA LYS A 198 13.45 11.33 3.34
C LYS A 198 14.00 9.93 3.10
N MET A 199 13.17 9.01 2.66
CA MET A 199 13.61 7.66 2.31
C MET A 199 12.77 7.05 1.20
N LEU A 200 13.35 6.07 0.52
CA LEU A 200 12.74 5.25 -0.51
C LEU A 200 12.82 3.78 -0.10
N LEU A 201 11.75 3.03 -0.33
CA LEU A 201 11.73 1.57 -0.30
C LEU A 201 11.67 1.05 -1.73
N VAL A 202 12.56 0.11 -2.06
CA VAL A 202 12.52 -0.64 -3.32
C VAL A 202 12.26 -2.11 -3.02
N ALA A 203 11.18 -2.65 -3.59
CA ALA A 203 10.83 -4.07 -3.47
C ALA A 203 11.21 -4.82 -4.74
N THR A 204 11.95 -5.92 -4.57
CA THR A 204 12.36 -6.81 -5.64
C THR A 204 11.85 -8.24 -5.41
N GLY A 205 11.78 -9.07 -6.45
CA GLY A 205 11.43 -10.49 -6.33
C GLY A 205 10.02 -10.78 -5.82
N ARG A 206 9.05 -9.89 -6.02
CA ARG A 206 7.70 -9.90 -5.42
C ARG A 206 6.91 -11.20 -5.59
N THR A 207 7.15 -11.96 -6.63
CA THR A 207 6.37 -13.17 -6.94
C THR A 207 6.98 -14.45 -6.37
N VAL A 208 8.26 -14.47 -6.07
CA VAL A 208 8.99 -15.69 -5.69
C VAL A 208 9.72 -15.52 -4.34
N ASP A 209 10.58 -14.50 -4.22
CA ASP A 209 11.38 -14.23 -3.03
C ASP A 209 11.44 -12.71 -2.82
N THR A 210 10.44 -12.19 -2.10
CA THR A 210 10.32 -10.76 -1.85
C THR A 210 11.48 -10.26 -1.00
N ARG A 211 12.19 -9.26 -1.50
CA ARG A 211 13.28 -8.57 -0.82
C ARG A 211 13.05 -7.08 -0.83
N ILE A 212 13.49 -6.40 0.22
CA ILE A 212 13.24 -4.97 0.41
C ILE A 212 14.52 -4.29 0.87
N ASP A 213 14.86 -3.21 0.18
CA ASP A 213 15.94 -2.31 0.56
C ASP A 213 15.39 -0.90 0.75
N PHE A 214 16.02 -0.18 1.68
CA PHE A 214 15.73 1.21 1.96
C PHE A 214 16.92 2.08 1.56
N PHE A 215 16.63 3.24 1.01
CA PHE A 215 17.63 4.23 0.59
C PHE A 215 17.23 5.60 1.15
N ASP A 216 18.22 6.44 1.41
CA ASP A 216 17.96 7.86 1.68
C ASP A 216 17.59 8.62 0.40
N ARG A 217 17.39 9.93 0.51
CA ARG A 217 17.05 10.80 -0.62
C ARG A 217 18.12 10.78 -1.73
N ASP A 218 19.36 10.59 -1.39
CA ASP A 218 20.50 10.61 -2.32
C ASP A 218 20.81 9.21 -2.91
N PHE A 219 19.94 8.24 -2.61
CA PHE A 219 20.05 6.84 -3.00
C PHE A 219 21.19 6.09 -2.31
N ASN A 220 21.62 6.52 -1.10
CA ASN A 220 22.51 5.73 -0.27
C ASN A 220 21.72 4.66 0.48
N HIS A 221 22.22 3.44 0.52
CA HIS A 221 21.55 2.32 1.19
C HIS A 221 21.48 2.54 2.70
N LEU A 222 20.26 2.40 3.27
CA LEU A 222 20.02 2.48 4.70
C LEU A 222 20.12 1.09 5.34
N PRO A 223 20.96 0.91 6.38
CA PRO A 223 21.32 -0.42 6.89
C PRO A 223 20.28 -0.95 7.92
N PHE A 224 19.01 -0.97 7.56
CA PHE A 224 17.96 -1.56 8.39
C PHE A 224 16.99 -2.39 7.57
N LYS A 225 16.32 -3.31 8.22
CA LYS A 225 15.27 -4.16 7.63
C LYS A 225 13.92 -3.89 8.27
N ARG A 226 12.88 -4.14 7.47
CA ARG A 226 11.49 -4.27 7.94
C ARG A 226 10.87 -5.48 7.24
N LYS A 227 10.45 -6.49 8.00
CA LYS A 227 9.70 -7.67 7.54
C LYS A 227 10.41 -8.58 6.53
N TYR A 228 11.17 -8.04 5.57
CA TYR A 228 11.79 -8.80 4.49
C TYR A 228 13.32 -8.59 4.48
N PRO A 229 14.10 -9.59 4.01
CA PRO A 229 15.56 -9.45 3.89
C PRO A 229 15.93 -8.48 2.75
N HIS A 230 17.18 -8.02 2.78
CA HIS A 230 17.76 -7.21 1.70
C HIS A 230 17.95 -8.02 0.41
N ALA A 231 18.03 -7.30 -0.72
CA ALA A 231 18.35 -7.87 -2.01
C ALA A 231 19.72 -8.57 -1.99
N LEU A 232 19.86 -9.63 -2.80
CA LEU A 232 21.14 -10.37 -2.93
C LEU A 232 22.19 -9.62 -3.76
N LYS A 233 21.74 -8.64 -4.55
CA LYS A 233 22.58 -7.79 -5.39
C LYS A 233 22.24 -6.33 -5.17
N PRO A 234 23.21 -5.42 -5.29
CA PRO A 234 22.94 -4.00 -5.22
C PRO A 234 21.84 -3.57 -6.19
N ILE A 235 20.95 -2.70 -5.73
CA ILE A 235 19.91 -2.11 -6.55
C ILE A 235 20.47 -0.83 -7.18
N ALA A 236 20.41 -0.75 -8.51
CA ALA A 236 20.83 0.45 -9.22
C ALA A 236 19.82 1.58 -9.04
N LYS A 237 20.31 2.82 -8.93
CA LYS A 237 19.48 4.04 -8.96
C LYS A 237 18.68 4.06 -10.27
N PRO A 238 17.35 4.22 -10.23
CA PRO A 238 16.54 4.23 -11.44
C PRO A 238 16.81 5.47 -12.28
N GLU A 239 16.61 5.34 -13.58
CA GLU A 239 16.51 6.51 -14.46
C GLU A 239 15.39 7.42 -13.99
N ASN A 240 15.50 8.74 -14.24
CA ASN A 240 14.51 9.74 -13.83
C ASN A 240 14.23 9.79 -12.30
N TYR A 241 15.19 9.34 -11.47
CA TYR A 241 15.04 9.34 -10.01
C TYR A 241 14.68 10.72 -9.46
N ASP A 242 15.32 11.77 -9.94
CA ASP A 242 15.07 13.13 -9.49
C ASP A 242 13.64 13.58 -9.85
N LYS A 243 13.13 13.16 -11.01
CA LYS A 243 11.73 13.38 -11.39
C LYS A 243 10.75 12.61 -10.50
N MET A 244 11.11 11.41 -10.09
CA MET A 244 10.31 10.65 -9.14
C MET A 244 10.24 11.34 -7.77
N ILE A 245 11.35 11.90 -7.29
CA ILE A 245 11.39 12.70 -6.05
C ILE A 245 10.48 13.92 -6.18
N GLU A 246 10.62 14.70 -7.27
CA GLU A 246 9.80 15.88 -7.54
C GLU A 246 8.30 15.54 -7.47
N ILE A 247 7.88 14.50 -8.19
CA ILE A 247 6.48 14.03 -8.19
C ILE A 247 6.02 13.64 -6.79
N ALA A 248 6.82 12.86 -6.06
CA ALA A 248 6.47 12.42 -4.72
C ALA A 248 6.35 13.59 -3.74
N GLU A 249 7.24 14.59 -3.84
CA GLU A 249 7.17 15.80 -3.02
C GLU A 249 5.95 16.66 -3.37
N MET A 250 5.64 16.87 -4.65
CA MET A 250 4.44 17.61 -5.07
C MET A 250 3.15 16.98 -4.54
N LEU A 251 3.03 15.65 -4.62
CA LEU A 251 1.86 14.91 -4.15
C LEU A 251 1.72 14.87 -2.62
N SER A 252 2.79 15.16 -1.87
CA SER A 252 2.81 15.10 -0.41
C SER A 252 2.76 16.46 0.29
N ILE A 253 2.65 17.57 -0.45
CA ILE A 253 2.57 18.92 0.12
C ILE A 253 1.41 19.04 1.10
N GLY A 254 1.67 19.58 2.30
CA GLY A 254 0.66 19.78 3.35
C GLY A 254 0.22 18.53 4.11
N ILE A 255 0.86 17.38 3.83
CA ILE A 255 0.62 16.11 4.50
C ILE A 255 1.78 15.82 5.46
N PRO A 256 1.54 15.66 6.78
CA PRO A 256 2.61 15.39 7.75
C PRO A 256 3.45 14.16 7.39
N HIS A 257 2.79 13.11 6.91
CA HIS A 257 3.44 11.91 6.40
C HIS A 257 2.55 11.15 5.42
N VAL A 258 3.15 10.77 4.30
CA VAL A 258 2.54 9.86 3.33
C VAL A 258 3.63 9.12 2.55
N ARG A 259 3.37 7.89 2.19
CA ARG A 259 4.17 7.14 1.22
C ARG A 259 3.52 7.29 -0.16
N VAL A 260 4.29 7.78 -1.11
CA VAL A 260 3.89 7.88 -2.53
C VAL A 260 4.56 6.75 -3.29
N ASP A 261 3.76 5.88 -3.88
CA ASP A 261 4.26 4.74 -4.66
C ASP A 261 4.25 5.10 -6.15
N LEU A 262 5.40 4.96 -6.78
CA LEU A 262 5.61 5.27 -8.19
C LEU A 262 6.17 4.04 -8.92
N TYR A 263 5.83 3.92 -10.19
CA TYR A 263 6.47 3.02 -11.13
C TYR A 263 7.41 3.82 -12.05
N ASN A 264 8.50 3.19 -12.49
CA ASN A 264 9.33 3.68 -13.58
C ASN A 264 9.36 2.57 -14.64
N ILE A 265 8.65 2.79 -15.74
CA ILE A 265 8.41 1.78 -16.76
C ILE A 265 8.98 2.28 -18.08
N ASN A 266 10.04 1.66 -18.56
CA ASN A 266 10.72 2.04 -19.80
C ASN A 266 11.12 3.53 -19.83
N GLY A 267 11.60 4.06 -18.70
CA GLY A 267 12.00 5.44 -18.54
C GLY A 267 10.85 6.45 -18.32
N GLN A 268 9.60 6.00 -18.27
CA GLN A 268 8.45 6.83 -17.95
C GLN A 268 7.97 6.58 -16.52
N VAL A 269 7.80 7.65 -15.75
CA VAL A 269 7.28 7.58 -14.37
C VAL A 269 5.76 7.54 -14.39
N TYR A 270 5.17 6.68 -13.53
CA TYR A 270 3.73 6.61 -13.33
C TYR A 270 3.37 6.60 -11.85
N PHE A 271 2.29 7.28 -11.51
CA PHE A 271 1.67 7.23 -10.18
C PHE A 271 1.05 5.86 -9.93
N GLY A 272 1.29 5.30 -8.75
CA GLY A 272 0.74 4.03 -8.29
C GLY A 272 -0.34 4.21 -7.24
N GLU A 273 0.05 4.65 -6.04
CA GLU A 273 -0.86 4.83 -4.90
C GLU A 273 -0.28 5.77 -3.84
N MET A 274 -1.13 6.22 -2.92
CA MET A 274 -0.74 6.90 -1.68
C MET A 274 -1.07 6.01 -0.47
N THR A 275 -0.14 5.92 0.49
CA THR A 275 -0.32 5.11 1.71
C THR A 275 0.06 5.94 2.93
N PHE A 276 -0.90 6.17 3.83
CA PHE A 276 -0.66 7.00 5.02
C PHE A 276 0.00 6.22 6.15
N PHE A 277 -0.30 4.94 6.31
CA PHE A 277 0.14 4.14 7.45
C PHE A 277 0.89 2.90 7.00
N SER A 278 2.12 3.09 6.54
CA SER A 278 2.95 2.00 6.01
C SER A 278 3.11 0.86 7.03
N GLY A 279 2.59 -0.32 6.66
CA GLY A 279 2.61 -1.50 7.53
C GLY A 279 1.73 -1.34 8.78
N GLY A 280 0.70 -0.50 8.73
CA GLY A 280 -0.21 -0.26 9.84
C GLY A 280 0.45 0.38 11.08
N GLY A 281 1.70 0.88 11.00
CA GLY A 281 2.45 1.35 12.16
C GLY A 281 2.82 0.24 13.15
N THR A 282 2.87 -1.02 12.70
CA THR A 282 3.08 -2.20 13.56
C THR A 282 4.21 -3.11 13.06
N VAL A 283 5.06 -2.61 12.16
CA VAL A 283 6.16 -3.37 11.59
C VAL A 283 7.48 -2.99 12.23
N LYS A 284 8.17 -3.99 12.79
CA LYS A 284 9.46 -3.83 13.45
C LYS A 284 10.55 -3.32 12.51
N PHE A 285 11.41 -2.43 13.02
CA PHE A 285 12.71 -2.11 12.43
C PHE A 285 13.80 -3.01 13.02
N GLU A 286 14.76 -3.38 12.22
CA GLU A 286 15.95 -4.13 12.64
C GLU A 286 17.20 -3.46 12.08
N PRO A 287 18.02 -2.80 12.93
CA PRO A 287 17.87 -2.66 14.39
C PRO A 287 16.80 -1.62 14.78
N ASP A 288 16.30 -1.75 16.04
CA ASP A 288 15.17 -0.95 16.60
C ASP A 288 15.46 0.56 16.63
N GLU A 289 16.74 0.98 16.70
CA GLU A 289 17.13 2.39 16.70
C GLU A 289 16.62 3.18 15.49
N TRP A 290 16.38 2.49 14.37
CA TRP A 290 15.86 3.10 13.16
C TRP A 290 14.37 3.51 13.27
N ASP A 291 13.62 2.90 14.17
CA ASP A 291 12.25 3.36 14.47
C ASP A 291 12.27 4.76 15.09
N TYR A 292 13.26 5.05 15.95
CA TYR A 292 13.49 6.38 16.52
C TYR A 292 14.03 7.37 15.48
N LYS A 293 15.08 7.01 14.73
CA LYS A 293 15.68 7.86 13.68
C LYS A 293 14.65 8.30 12.63
N VAL A 294 13.83 7.37 12.14
CA VAL A 294 12.74 7.69 11.20
C VAL A 294 11.64 8.49 11.90
N GLY A 295 11.40 8.22 13.17
CA GLY A 295 10.48 8.99 14.01
C GLY A 295 10.85 10.47 14.12
N GLU A 296 12.14 10.82 14.17
CA GLU A 296 12.61 12.21 14.20
C GLU A 296 12.19 13.01 12.96
N TRP A 297 12.07 12.36 11.81
CA TRP A 297 11.64 13.02 10.57
C TRP A 297 10.15 13.36 10.56
N LEU A 298 9.33 12.59 11.29
CA LEU A 298 7.89 12.79 11.37
C LEU A 298 7.56 13.82 12.45
N LYS A 299 7.18 15.02 12.02
CA LYS A 299 6.65 16.06 12.91
C LYS A 299 5.13 15.90 13.00
N LEU A 300 4.63 15.69 14.19
CA LEU A 300 3.20 15.63 14.42
C LEU A 300 2.59 17.03 14.30
N PRO A 301 1.36 17.15 13.76
CA PRO A 301 0.63 18.41 13.80
C PRO A 301 0.50 18.90 15.24
N LYS A 302 0.62 20.22 15.44
CA LYS A 302 0.24 20.83 16.72
C LYS A 302 -1.28 20.83 16.80
N GLU A 303 -1.81 20.57 18.00
CA GLU A 303 -3.23 20.72 18.31
C GLU A 303 -3.72 22.15 18.06
#